data_d2c7efe257a6d3906a920a9a77b0a036
#
_entry.id   d2c7efe257a6d3906a920a9a77b0a036
#
_cell.length_a   1.000
_cell.length_b   1.000
_cell.length_c   1.000
_cell.angle_alpha   90.00
_cell.angle_beta   90.00
_cell.angle_gamma   90.00
#
_symmetry.space_group_name_H-M   'P 1'
#
loop_
_entity.id
_entity.type
_entity.pdbx_description
1 polymer ?
#
loop_
_entity_poly.entity_id
_entity_poly.type
_entity_poly.pdbx_seq_one_letter_code
_entity_poly.pdbx_strand_id
1 'polypeptide(L)'
;MTLTELLSNEALRQHEFPVTRERIFLAHGGDCPLPRRVTEAIAKYASDASTGDQEKFVYPSILSTGRKLAAQLLNCQAEEIAFVGPTSLALSFIASGLRFRKGDNIVIYFEDYPSNVYPWMALAEQGLQVRLLNTRDLGLIRTKDVVGQVDENTRLVALASCHFVSGYRIDVEAIGNLLHQRNILFCLDAIQTVGAFPMNLEHVDFLAADAHKWLLGPCGAGIMFVRQALQEELHPPIYGWHNVRCPDFVAQEQIVFRKGAARYEAGTHNLLGLVGLVAAMELLLELGLDNIARELLRKRSWLVPALQSKGYQVLHADAPPENCSGITSFHHPTQDMAALHQKLLDSNIVTSLRLDRLGKKYIRLSPHFYNTDAELQRVLEIL
;
A
#
# COMPACT_ATOMS: atom_id res chain seq x y z
N MET A 1 -11.43 13.97 -16.48
CA MET A 1 -11.91 12.64 -16.93
C MET A 1 -12.63 11.98 -15.77
N THR A 2 -13.86 11.52 -15.96
CA THR A 2 -14.58 10.76 -14.93
C THR A 2 -14.36 9.26 -15.11
N LEU A 3 -14.58 8.47 -14.04
CA LEU A 3 -14.50 7.00 -14.13
C LEU A 3 -15.51 6.43 -15.13
N THR A 4 -16.71 7.02 -15.20
CA THR A 4 -17.74 6.61 -16.18
C THR A 4 -17.31 6.85 -17.62
N GLU A 5 -16.75 8.03 -17.92
CA GLU A 5 -16.20 8.32 -19.25
C GLU A 5 -15.09 7.35 -19.65
N LEU A 6 -14.18 7.05 -18.71
CA LEU A 6 -13.09 6.09 -18.94
C LEU A 6 -13.62 4.69 -19.27
N LEU A 7 -14.59 4.17 -18.50
CA LEU A 7 -15.10 2.81 -18.67
C LEU A 7 -16.05 2.66 -19.85
N SER A 8 -16.69 3.76 -20.31
CA SER A 8 -17.58 3.76 -21.47
C SER A 8 -16.87 4.03 -22.80
N ASN A 9 -15.60 4.48 -22.78
CA ASN A 9 -14.82 4.80 -23.95
C ASN A 9 -13.53 3.96 -24.02
N GLU A 10 -13.58 2.88 -24.79
CA GLU A 10 -12.45 1.96 -24.93
C GLU A 10 -11.19 2.63 -25.48
N ALA A 11 -11.32 3.55 -26.43
CA ALA A 11 -10.17 4.28 -26.98
C ALA A 11 -9.49 5.17 -25.91
N LEU A 12 -10.27 5.81 -25.05
CA LEU A 12 -9.77 6.60 -23.92
C LEU A 12 -9.10 5.70 -22.87
N ARG A 13 -9.71 4.55 -22.54
CA ARG A 13 -9.16 3.56 -21.62
C ARG A 13 -7.81 3.03 -22.12
N GLN A 14 -7.73 2.61 -23.37
CA GLN A 14 -6.50 2.13 -23.98
C GLN A 14 -5.43 3.23 -24.14
N HIS A 15 -5.85 4.48 -24.28
CA HIS A 15 -4.93 5.60 -24.33
C HIS A 15 -4.31 5.87 -22.95
N GLU A 16 -5.11 5.89 -21.89
CA GLU A 16 -4.63 6.14 -20.52
C GLU A 16 -3.91 4.94 -19.91
N PHE A 17 -4.38 3.70 -20.23
CA PHE A 17 -3.81 2.44 -19.72
C PHE A 17 -3.32 1.57 -20.90
N PRO A 18 -2.12 1.80 -21.46
CA PRO A 18 -1.63 1.11 -22.65
C PRO A 18 -1.57 -0.41 -22.52
N VAL A 19 -1.40 -0.95 -21.32
CA VAL A 19 -1.41 -2.40 -21.03
C VAL A 19 -2.67 -3.09 -21.54
N THR A 20 -3.79 -2.37 -21.58
CA THR A 20 -5.09 -2.92 -22.00
C THR A 20 -5.19 -3.23 -23.50
N ARG A 21 -4.24 -2.74 -24.32
CA ARG A 21 -4.12 -3.09 -25.74
C ARG A 21 -3.51 -4.46 -25.97
N GLU A 22 -2.70 -4.94 -25.03
CA GLU A 22 -1.86 -6.11 -25.21
C GLU A 22 -2.34 -7.29 -24.35
N ARG A 23 -2.84 -7.02 -23.14
CA ARG A 23 -3.17 -8.07 -22.17
C ARG A 23 -4.21 -7.64 -21.15
N ILE A 24 -4.88 -8.61 -20.58
CA ILE A 24 -5.73 -8.43 -19.40
C ILE A 24 -4.82 -8.49 -18.16
N PHE A 25 -4.61 -7.36 -17.50
CA PHE A 25 -3.73 -7.29 -16.33
C PHE A 25 -4.55 -7.24 -15.03
N LEU A 26 -4.47 -8.30 -14.23
CA LEU A 26 -5.22 -8.50 -12.98
C LEU A 26 -4.28 -8.80 -11.80
N ALA A 27 -3.08 -8.22 -11.80
CA ALA A 27 -2.06 -8.49 -10.80
C ALA A 27 -1.66 -7.26 -9.94
N HIS A 28 -2.50 -6.23 -9.87
CA HIS A 28 -2.18 -4.95 -9.19
C HIS A 28 -1.85 -5.09 -7.70
N GLY A 29 -2.30 -6.15 -7.04
CA GLY A 29 -1.84 -6.47 -5.69
C GLY A 29 -0.36 -6.90 -5.62
N GLY A 30 0.31 -7.17 -6.75
CA GLY A 30 1.76 -7.39 -6.90
C GLY A 30 2.44 -6.10 -7.33
N ASP A 31 2.39 -5.82 -8.61
CA ASP A 31 2.91 -4.61 -9.26
C ASP A 31 1.84 -4.03 -10.18
N CYS A 32 1.96 -2.79 -10.60
CA CYS A 32 1.07 -2.17 -11.57
C CYS A 32 1.79 -1.76 -12.83
N PRO A 33 1.16 -1.87 -14.03
CA PRO A 33 1.58 -1.14 -15.21
C PRO A 33 1.39 0.36 -14.99
N LEU A 34 2.33 1.16 -15.45
CA LEU A 34 2.22 2.62 -15.32
C LEU A 34 1.18 3.17 -16.31
N PRO A 35 0.26 4.06 -15.87
CA PRO A 35 -0.60 4.83 -16.77
C PRO A 35 0.21 5.73 -17.68
N ARG A 36 -0.37 6.10 -18.85
CA ARG A 36 0.27 6.99 -19.85
C ARG A 36 0.75 8.29 -19.22
N ARG A 37 -0.09 8.99 -18.45
CA ARG A 37 0.29 10.27 -17.84
C ARG A 37 1.46 10.16 -16.87
N VAL A 38 1.62 9.03 -16.20
CA VAL A 38 2.77 8.75 -15.34
C VAL A 38 4.04 8.58 -16.17
N THR A 39 3.98 7.78 -17.23
CA THR A 39 5.13 7.57 -18.13
C THR A 39 5.52 8.86 -18.87
N GLU A 40 4.55 9.69 -19.30
CA GLU A 40 4.82 10.99 -19.94
C GLU A 40 5.46 11.98 -18.97
N ALA A 41 4.99 12.04 -17.71
CA ALA A 41 5.60 12.90 -16.70
C ALA A 41 7.06 12.52 -16.43
N ILE A 42 7.35 11.23 -16.31
CA ILE A 42 8.71 10.71 -16.12
C ILE A 42 9.58 11.01 -17.34
N ALA A 43 9.08 10.76 -18.56
CA ALA A 43 9.80 10.99 -19.80
C ALA A 43 10.12 12.47 -20.00
N LYS A 44 9.15 13.34 -19.72
CA LYS A 44 9.36 14.79 -19.77
C LYS A 44 10.45 15.22 -18.80
N TYR A 45 10.35 14.81 -17.53
CA TYR A 45 11.37 15.14 -16.53
C TYR A 45 12.76 14.63 -16.95
N ALA A 46 12.87 13.38 -17.41
CA ALA A 46 14.16 12.81 -17.85
C ALA A 46 14.75 13.59 -19.04
N SER A 47 13.90 14.03 -19.98
CA SER A 47 14.33 14.88 -21.12
C SER A 47 14.81 16.24 -20.64
N ASP A 48 14.07 16.92 -19.78
CA ASP A 48 14.45 18.23 -19.24
C ASP A 48 15.76 18.13 -18.45
N ALA A 49 15.90 17.10 -17.60
CA ALA A 49 17.09 16.85 -16.80
C ALA A 49 18.33 16.44 -17.61
N SER A 50 18.17 16.03 -18.87
CA SER A 50 19.31 15.71 -19.74
C SER A 50 20.08 16.95 -20.23
N THR A 51 19.50 18.14 -20.13
CA THR A 51 20.08 19.40 -20.58
C THR A 51 20.42 20.36 -19.46
N GLY A 52 20.25 19.97 -18.20
CA GLY A 52 20.51 20.80 -17.05
C GLY A 52 20.56 20.02 -15.73
N ASP A 53 20.54 20.76 -14.62
CA ASP A 53 20.53 20.25 -13.29
C ASP A 53 19.19 19.51 -12.98
N GLN A 54 19.29 18.26 -12.48
CA GLN A 54 18.12 17.43 -12.19
C GLN A 54 17.16 18.09 -11.19
N GLU A 55 17.65 18.81 -10.20
CA GLU A 55 16.81 19.46 -9.19
C GLU A 55 16.13 20.73 -9.74
N LYS A 56 16.79 21.47 -10.63
CA LYS A 56 16.35 22.77 -11.14
C LYS A 56 14.93 22.77 -11.71
N PHE A 57 14.51 21.69 -12.35
CA PHE A 57 13.23 21.64 -13.06
C PHE A 57 12.03 21.31 -12.16
N VAL A 58 12.26 20.67 -11.03
CA VAL A 58 11.17 20.13 -10.20
C VAL A 58 11.31 20.46 -8.71
N TYR A 59 12.53 20.66 -8.21
CA TYR A 59 12.79 20.91 -6.79
C TYR A 59 12.74 22.42 -6.47
N PRO A 60 12.19 22.86 -5.32
CA PRO A 60 11.55 22.04 -4.27
C PRO A 60 10.05 21.83 -4.48
N SER A 61 9.47 22.34 -5.58
CA SER A 61 8.02 22.34 -5.80
C SER A 61 7.40 20.94 -5.81
N ILE A 62 8.12 19.94 -6.36
CA ILE A 62 7.63 18.55 -6.44
C ILE A 62 7.33 17.97 -5.05
N LEU A 63 8.16 18.27 -4.04
CA LEU A 63 7.95 17.80 -2.67
C LEU A 63 6.71 18.43 -2.04
N SER A 64 6.54 19.74 -2.20
CA SER A 64 5.39 20.45 -1.64
C SER A 64 4.08 20.03 -2.32
N THR A 65 4.09 19.87 -3.65
CA THR A 65 2.94 19.37 -4.40
C THR A 65 2.62 17.94 -4.02
N GLY A 66 3.62 17.07 -4.01
CA GLY A 66 3.44 15.67 -3.64
C GLY A 66 2.87 15.49 -2.23
N ARG A 67 3.38 16.25 -1.22
CA ARG A 67 2.84 16.19 0.15
C ARG A 67 1.38 16.65 0.21
N LYS A 68 1.00 17.70 -0.51
CA LYS A 68 -0.39 18.19 -0.58
C LYS A 68 -1.32 17.13 -1.19
N LEU A 69 -0.91 16.50 -2.29
CA LEU A 69 -1.70 15.46 -2.93
C LEU A 69 -1.81 14.20 -2.07
N ALA A 70 -0.70 13.78 -1.45
CA ALA A 70 -0.72 12.66 -0.51
C ALA A 70 -1.59 12.95 0.73
N ALA A 71 -1.51 14.15 1.27
CA ALA A 71 -2.35 14.59 2.39
C ALA A 71 -3.83 14.63 2.01
N GLN A 72 -4.17 15.09 0.79
CA GLN A 72 -5.54 15.04 0.28
C GLN A 72 -6.03 13.59 0.09
N LEU A 73 -5.17 12.71 -0.44
CA LEU A 73 -5.49 11.30 -0.67
C LEU A 73 -5.71 10.52 0.64
N LEU A 74 -4.97 10.89 1.71
CA LEU A 74 -5.00 10.25 3.01
C LEU A 74 -5.85 10.99 4.06
N ASN A 75 -6.41 12.14 3.70
CA ASN A 75 -7.16 13.02 4.60
C ASN A 75 -6.37 13.38 5.87
N CYS A 76 -5.13 13.87 5.71
CA CYS A 76 -4.21 14.27 6.78
C CYS A 76 -3.54 15.62 6.46
N GLN A 77 -2.54 16.04 7.26
CA GLN A 77 -1.78 17.26 7.02
C GLN A 77 -0.53 16.97 6.18
N ALA A 78 -0.10 17.93 5.34
CA ALA A 78 1.09 17.76 4.51
C ALA A 78 2.38 17.59 5.34
N GLU A 79 2.42 18.16 6.53
CA GLU A 79 3.51 18.06 7.51
C GLU A 79 3.65 16.66 8.14
N GLU A 80 2.65 15.79 7.93
CA GLU A 80 2.65 14.41 8.39
C GLU A 80 3.19 13.44 7.32
N ILE A 81 3.47 13.94 6.10
CA ILE A 81 3.90 13.13 4.96
C ILE A 81 5.41 13.25 4.73
N ALA A 82 6.07 12.11 4.65
CA ALA A 82 7.44 11.94 4.14
C ALA A 82 7.45 11.04 2.90
N PHE A 83 8.38 11.31 1.99
CA PHE A 83 8.68 10.44 0.86
C PHE A 83 9.87 9.55 1.20
N VAL A 84 9.54 8.33 1.56
CA VAL A 84 10.51 7.29 1.89
C VAL A 84 10.33 6.18 0.86
N GLY A 85 11.41 5.59 0.38
CA GLY A 85 11.39 4.55 -0.67
C GLY A 85 10.39 3.40 -0.43
N PRO A 86 10.74 2.14 -0.66
CA PRO A 86 9.76 1.04 -0.55
C PRO A 86 9.10 0.96 0.84
N THR A 87 7.89 0.43 0.90
CA THR A 87 7.14 0.19 2.17
C THR A 87 8.00 -0.45 3.24
N SER A 88 8.84 -1.44 2.88
CA SER A 88 9.76 -2.11 3.81
C SER A 88 10.75 -1.16 4.47
N LEU A 89 11.23 -0.13 3.75
CA LEU A 89 12.13 0.88 4.30
C LEU A 89 11.40 1.78 5.28
N ALA A 90 10.19 2.24 4.94
CA ALA A 90 9.37 3.07 5.84
C ALA A 90 9.01 2.32 7.12
N LEU A 91 8.56 1.07 7.04
CA LEU A 91 8.26 0.24 8.21
C LEU A 91 9.52 -0.02 9.07
N SER A 92 10.68 -0.23 8.43
CA SER A 92 11.96 -0.36 9.14
C SER A 92 12.36 0.93 9.85
N PHE A 93 12.08 2.10 9.27
CA PHE A 93 12.32 3.40 9.92
C PHE A 93 11.45 3.57 11.16
N ILE A 94 10.17 3.18 11.08
CA ILE A 94 9.27 3.24 12.24
C ILE A 94 9.76 2.28 13.32
N ALA A 95 10.06 1.03 12.97
CA ALA A 95 10.52 0.03 13.91
C ALA A 95 11.83 0.44 14.62
N SER A 96 12.81 0.94 13.87
CA SER A 96 14.13 1.32 14.42
C SER A 96 14.15 2.70 15.07
N GLY A 97 13.21 3.58 14.75
CA GLY A 97 13.12 4.93 15.30
C GLY A 97 12.37 5.02 16.63
N LEU A 98 11.53 4.05 16.95
CA LEU A 98 10.80 3.98 18.21
C LEU A 98 11.69 3.47 19.34
N ARG A 99 11.47 3.97 20.56
CA ARG A 99 12.17 3.52 21.76
C ARG A 99 11.24 2.67 22.61
N PHE A 100 11.66 1.45 22.91
CA PHE A 100 10.96 0.51 23.75
C PHE A 100 11.69 0.32 25.10
N ARG A 101 10.94 -0.03 26.13
CA ARG A 101 11.47 -0.36 27.45
C ARG A 101 11.54 -1.87 27.62
N LYS A 102 12.39 -2.33 28.51
CA LYS A 102 12.42 -3.74 28.90
C LYS A 102 11.07 -4.16 29.48
N GLY A 103 10.49 -5.20 28.91
CA GLY A 103 9.16 -5.71 29.28
C GLY A 103 8.04 -5.22 28.37
N ASP A 104 8.28 -4.23 27.51
CA ASP A 104 7.32 -3.85 26.49
C ASP A 104 7.12 -4.98 25.46
N ASN A 105 5.94 -5.03 24.85
CA ASN A 105 5.67 -5.93 23.75
C ASN A 105 5.00 -5.20 22.58
N ILE A 106 5.11 -5.84 21.41
CA ILE A 106 4.43 -5.44 20.18
C ILE A 106 3.63 -6.63 19.64
N VAL A 107 2.54 -6.34 18.93
CA VAL A 107 1.70 -7.34 18.29
C VAL A 107 1.78 -7.20 16.78
N ILE A 108 2.07 -8.29 16.08
CA ILE A 108 2.11 -8.36 14.62
C ILE A 108 1.32 -9.58 14.12
N TYR A 109 0.96 -9.59 12.83
CA TYR A 109 0.42 -10.79 12.19
C TYR A 109 1.53 -11.50 11.40
N PHE A 110 1.84 -12.76 11.78
CA PHE A 110 2.99 -13.47 11.22
C PHE A 110 2.81 -13.90 9.76
N GLU A 111 1.58 -14.10 9.31
CA GLU A 111 1.27 -14.44 7.92
C GLU A 111 1.03 -13.22 7.03
N ASP A 112 1.39 -12.02 7.52
CA ASP A 112 1.42 -10.81 6.72
C ASP A 112 2.58 -10.81 5.71
N TYR A 113 2.60 -9.81 4.82
CA TYR A 113 3.72 -9.68 3.88
C TYR A 113 5.03 -9.46 4.65
N PRO A 114 6.15 -10.10 4.24
CA PRO A 114 7.41 -10.08 5.00
C PRO A 114 7.92 -8.67 5.38
N SER A 115 7.62 -7.66 4.57
CA SER A 115 7.97 -6.26 4.88
C SER A 115 7.30 -5.73 6.15
N ASN A 116 6.13 -6.27 6.53
CA ASN A 116 5.43 -5.94 7.77
C ASN A 116 5.63 -7.00 8.87
N VAL A 117 6.62 -7.85 8.74
CA VAL A 117 6.95 -8.90 9.74
C VAL A 117 8.38 -8.73 10.22
N TYR A 118 9.36 -8.76 9.32
CA TYR A 118 10.78 -8.79 9.68
C TYR A 118 11.30 -7.57 10.44
N PRO A 119 10.92 -6.32 10.12
CA PRO A 119 11.38 -5.16 10.90
C PRO A 119 11.00 -5.26 12.38
N TRP A 120 9.81 -5.79 12.66
CA TRP A 120 9.29 -5.97 14.01
C TRP A 120 9.93 -7.15 14.71
N MET A 121 10.15 -8.28 14.01
CA MET A 121 10.85 -9.45 14.56
C MET A 121 12.29 -9.13 14.94
N ALA A 122 12.97 -8.27 14.19
CA ALA A 122 14.34 -7.84 14.49
C ALA A 122 14.46 -7.14 15.85
N LEU A 123 13.39 -6.53 16.37
CA LEU A 123 13.38 -5.89 17.69
C LEU A 123 13.49 -6.91 18.83
N ALA A 124 13.23 -8.20 18.60
CA ALA A 124 13.44 -9.24 19.59
C ALA A 124 14.91 -9.35 20.03
N GLU A 125 15.87 -9.06 19.16
CA GLU A 125 17.30 -9.00 19.47
C GLU A 125 17.63 -7.88 20.48
N GLN A 126 16.77 -6.86 20.57
CA GLN A 126 16.87 -5.76 21.53
C GLN A 126 16.13 -6.06 22.84
N GLY A 127 15.59 -7.28 23.00
CA GLY A 127 14.88 -7.73 24.19
C GLY A 127 13.39 -7.36 24.23
N LEU A 128 12.82 -6.93 23.10
CA LEU A 128 11.39 -6.66 22.97
C LEU A 128 10.63 -7.97 22.75
N GLN A 129 9.50 -8.16 23.43
CA GLN A 129 8.63 -9.31 23.18
C GLN A 129 7.78 -9.05 21.92
N VAL A 130 7.96 -9.88 20.91
CA VAL A 130 7.11 -9.86 19.70
C VAL A 130 6.00 -10.91 19.85
N ARG A 131 4.76 -10.46 19.93
CA ARG A 131 3.56 -11.31 19.99
C ARG A 131 2.99 -11.52 18.61
N LEU A 132 2.70 -12.76 18.29
CA LEU A 132 2.15 -13.14 17.01
C LEU A 132 0.63 -13.29 17.14
N LEU A 133 -0.10 -12.42 16.45
CA LEU A 133 -1.53 -12.55 16.30
C LEU A 133 -1.80 -13.82 15.49
N ASN A 134 -2.66 -14.67 16.01
CA ASN A 134 -3.03 -15.93 15.38
C ASN A 134 -4.51 -15.87 14.99
N THR A 135 -4.79 -16.10 13.71
CA THR A 135 -6.15 -16.16 13.17
C THR A 135 -6.43 -17.56 12.64
N ARG A 136 -7.67 -18.02 12.78
CA ARG A 136 -8.06 -19.32 12.23
C ARG A 136 -7.98 -19.36 10.71
N ASP A 137 -8.42 -18.26 10.07
CA ASP A 137 -8.49 -18.13 8.62
C ASP A 137 -7.48 -17.08 8.15
N LEU A 138 -6.80 -17.36 7.04
CA LEU A 138 -5.71 -16.56 6.50
C LEU A 138 -6.10 -15.08 6.32
N GLY A 139 -5.46 -14.20 7.06
CA GLY A 139 -5.67 -12.76 6.99
C GLY A 139 -6.98 -12.24 7.60
N LEU A 140 -7.80 -13.10 8.21
CA LEU A 140 -9.05 -12.71 8.87
C LEU A 140 -8.75 -12.12 10.26
N ILE A 141 -8.39 -10.87 10.30
CA ILE A 141 -8.09 -10.16 11.55
C ILE A 141 -9.29 -9.29 11.93
N ARG A 142 -9.93 -9.60 13.05
CA ARG A 142 -11.05 -8.84 13.61
C ARG A 142 -10.60 -8.09 14.86
N THR A 143 -11.30 -7.05 15.22
CA THR A 143 -11.01 -6.25 16.43
C THR A 143 -10.86 -7.13 17.68
N LYS A 144 -11.72 -8.16 17.86
CA LYS A 144 -11.64 -9.10 18.98
C LYS A 144 -10.36 -9.94 19.01
N ASP A 145 -9.79 -10.23 17.85
CA ASP A 145 -8.54 -11.01 17.74
C ASP A 145 -7.36 -10.15 18.24
N VAL A 146 -7.39 -8.83 17.99
CA VAL A 146 -6.43 -7.87 18.53
C VAL A 146 -6.60 -7.69 20.03
N VAL A 147 -7.85 -7.54 20.52
CA VAL A 147 -8.16 -7.42 21.96
C VAL A 147 -7.53 -8.55 22.78
N GLY A 148 -7.58 -9.77 22.26
CA GLY A 148 -7.04 -10.97 22.95
C GLY A 148 -5.51 -11.03 23.01
N GLN A 149 -4.79 -10.15 22.31
CA GLN A 149 -3.33 -10.16 22.24
C GLN A 149 -2.66 -8.96 22.92
N VAL A 150 -3.41 -7.89 23.19
CA VAL A 150 -2.89 -6.67 23.81
C VAL A 150 -3.10 -6.66 25.33
N ASP A 151 -2.09 -6.15 26.05
CA ASP A 151 -2.10 -5.95 27.50
C ASP A 151 -1.49 -4.59 27.88
N GLU A 152 -1.26 -4.37 29.17
CA GLU A 152 -0.69 -3.11 29.72
C GLU A 152 0.76 -2.86 29.28
N ASN A 153 1.46 -3.86 28.80
CA ASN A 153 2.84 -3.76 28.32
C ASN A 153 2.90 -3.62 26.79
N THR A 154 1.76 -3.69 26.10
CA THR A 154 1.72 -3.54 24.64
C THR A 154 1.92 -2.08 24.28
N ARG A 155 2.91 -1.80 23.42
CA ARG A 155 3.27 -0.44 22.95
C ARG A 155 2.86 -0.16 21.54
N LEU A 156 2.80 -1.20 20.71
CA LEU A 156 2.47 -1.03 19.30
C LEU A 156 1.79 -2.28 18.75
N VAL A 157 0.86 -2.04 17.83
CA VAL A 157 0.29 -3.06 16.95
C VAL A 157 0.62 -2.68 15.53
N ALA A 158 1.24 -3.58 14.76
CA ALA A 158 1.54 -3.38 13.34
C ALA A 158 0.78 -4.41 12.49
N LEU A 159 -0.11 -3.92 11.61
CA LEU A 159 -0.96 -4.74 10.76
C LEU A 159 -1.01 -4.19 9.34
N ALA A 160 -1.29 -5.05 8.36
CA ALA A 160 -1.69 -4.59 7.04
C ALA A 160 -3.17 -4.19 7.04
N SER A 161 -3.47 -3.08 6.39
CA SER A 161 -4.84 -2.59 6.18
C SER A 161 -5.69 -3.56 5.35
N CYS A 162 -5.02 -4.32 4.47
CA CYS A 162 -5.62 -5.38 3.66
C CYS A 162 -4.59 -6.49 3.43
N HIS A 163 -4.98 -7.71 3.75
CA HIS A 163 -4.09 -8.87 3.62
C HIS A 163 -3.78 -9.18 2.15
N PHE A 164 -2.49 -9.31 1.82
CA PHE A 164 -1.99 -9.38 0.44
C PHE A 164 -2.40 -10.65 -0.34
N VAL A 165 -2.72 -11.75 0.35
CA VAL A 165 -3.25 -12.97 -0.28
C VAL A 165 -4.76 -12.95 -0.26
N SER A 166 -5.38 -12.86 0.91
CA SER A 166 -6.82 -13.08 1.05
C SER A 166 -7.68 -11.90 0.58
N GLY A 167 -7.11 -10.67 0.58
CA GLY A 167 -7.87 -9.47 0.25
C GLY A 167 -8.83 -9.00 1.35
N TYR A 168 -8.74 -9.58 2.54
CA TYR A 168 -9.53 -9.12 3.68
C TYR A 168 -9.00 -7.79 4.19
N ARG A 169 -9.85 -6.76 4.23
CA ARG A 169 -9.56 -5.47 4.85
C ARG A 169 -9.95 -5.51 6.32
N ILE A 170 -9.03 -5.12 7.18
CA ILE A 170 -9.32 -4.97 8.61
C ILE A 170 -10.17 -3.73 8.85
N ASP A 171 -10.91 -3.71 9.95
CA ASP A 171 -11.61 -2.53 10.45
C ASP A 171 -10.59 -1.61 11.14
N VAL A 172 -9.97 -0.72 10.34
CA VAL A 172 -8.93 0.21 10.80
C VAL A 172 -9.46 1.15 11.86
N GLU A 173 -10.72 1.59 11.74
CA GLU A 173 -11.34 2.54 12.66
C GLU A 173 -11.61 1.87 14.02
N ALA A 174 -12.26 0.70 14.04
CA ALA A 174 -12.55 0.00 15.27
C ALA A 174 -11.28 -0.47 16.00
N ILE A 175 -10.28 -0.97 15.26
CA ILE A 175 -8.99 -1.39 15.83
C ILE A 175 -8.24 -0.15 16.34
N GLY A 176 -8.15 0.90 15.54
CA GLY A 176 -7.45 2.14 15.91
C GLY A 176 -8.04 2.80 17.16
N ASN A 177 -9.38 2.91 17.23
CA ASN A 177 -10.06 3.43 18.41
C ASN A 177 -9.77 2.60 19.68
N LEU A 178 -9.83 1.27 19.56
CA LEU A 178 -9.48 0.35 20.65
C LEU A 178 -8.04 0.59 21.16
N LEU A 179 -7.09 0.68 20.24
CA LEU A 179 -5.67 0.86 20.57
C LEU A 179 -5.42 2.24 21.18
N HIS A 180 -6.02 3.28 20.62
CA HIS A 180 -5.93 4.66 21.13
C HIS A 180 -6.45 4.77 22.57
N GLN A 181 -7.60 4.16 22.90
CA GLN A 181 -8.15 4.13 24.27
C GLN A 181 -7.22 3.44 25.29
N ARG A 182 -6.30 2.62 24.81
CA ARG A 182 -5.30 1.90 25.63
C ARG A 182 -3.90 2.52 25.56
N ASN A 183 -3.73 3.65 24.88
CA ASN A 183 -2.45 4.29 24.61
C ASN A 183 -1.44 3.35 23.91
N ILE A 184 -1.92 2.54 22.96
CA ILE A 184 -1.13 1.63 22.14
C ILE A 184 -1.00 2.24 20.74
N LEU A 185 0.21 2.35 20.22
CA LEU A 185 0.49 2.87 18.89
C LEU A 185 -0.02 1.92 17.79
N PHE A 186 -0.54 2.50 16.71
CA PHE A 186 -1.01 1.74 15.56
C PHE A 186 -0.21 2.07 14.31
N CYS A 187 0.53 1.08 13.80
CA CYS A 187 1.29 1.16 12.54
C CYS A 187 0.58 0.34 11.45
N LEU A 188 0.35 0.96 10.30
CA LEU A 188 -0.44 0.40 9.22
C LEU A 188 0.40 0.23 7.94
N ASP A 189 0.61 -1.01 7.48
CA ASP A 189 1.01 -1.27 6.10
C ASP A 189 -0.22 -1.09 5.21
N ALA A 190 -0.27 0.00 4.47
CA ALA A 190 -1.43 0.37 3.67
C ALA A 190 -1.20 0.20 2.16
N ILE A 191 -0.16 -0.53 1.74
CA ILE A 191 0.18 -0.70 0.33
C ILE A 191 -0.93 -1.38 -0.50
N GLN A 192 -1.85 -2.12 0.15
CA GLN A 192 -2.96 -2.78 -0.53
C GLN A 192 -4.27 -1.96 -0.51
N THR A 193 -4.26 -0.74 0.05
CA THR A 193 -5.47 0.09 0.18
C THR A 193 -5.29 1.51 -0.31
N VAL A 194 -4.12 2.13 -0.09
CA VAL A 194 -3.85 3.50 -0.56
C VAL A 194 -3.92 3.56 -2.09
N GLY A 195 -4.77 4.44 -2.61
CA GLY A 195 -5.09 4.56 -4.04
C GLY A 195 -6.31 3.73 -4.50
N ALA A 196 -6.74 2.73 -3.70
CA ALA A 196 -7.91 1.89 -4.01
C ALA A 196 -9.14 2.25 -3.15
N PHE A 197 -8.92 2.68 -1.91
CA PHE A 197 -9.99 2.96 -0.95
C PHE A 197 -9.70 4.25 -0.18
N PRO A 198 -10.73 5.05 0.16
CA PRO A 198 -10.60 6.12 1.15
C PRO A 198 -10.13 5.55 2.49
N MET A 199 -9.34 6.31 3.21
CA MET A 199 -8.81 5.91 4.52
C MET A 199 -9.15 6.94 5.58
N ASN A 200 -9.53 6.47 6.77
CA ASN A 200 -9.62 7.28 7.98
C ASN A 200 -8.38 7.01 8.84
N LEU A 201 -7.55 8.04 9.05
CA LEU A 201 -6.33 7.95 9.84
C LEU A 201 -6.49 8.51 11.25
N GLU A 202 -7.71 8.78 11.73
CA GLU A 202 -7.96 9.43 13.04
C GLU A 202 -7.19 8.74 14.19
N HIS A 203 -7.15 7.41 14.19
CA HIS A 203 -6.47 6.59 15.19
C HIS A 203 -5.32 5.75 14.63
N VAL A 204 -4.74 6.17 13.51
CA VAL A 204 -3.52 5.58 12.93
C VAL A 204 -2.34 6.49 13.25
N ASP A 205 -1.28 5.96 13.79
CA ASP A 205 -0.10 6.73 14.20
C ASP A 205 0.98 6.77 13.12
N PHE A 206 1.14 5.65 12.42
CA PHE A 206 2.09 5.49 11.33
C PHE A 206 1.45 4.73 10.18
N LEU A 207 1.78 5.13 8.95
CA LEU A 207 1.36 4.41 7.75
C LEU A 207 2.51 4.37 6.75
N ALA A 208 2.61 3.26 6.02
CA ALA A 208 3.53 3.11 4.91
C ALA A 208 2.83 2.53 3.67
N ALA A 209 3.12 3.10 2.50
CA ALA A 209 2.64 2.57 1.20
C ALA A 209 3.58 2.99 0.07
N ASP A 210 4.12 2.04 -0.69
CA ASP A 210 4.84 2.32 -1.93
C ASP A 210 3.86 2.47 -3.11
N ALA A 211 4.30 3.16 -4.16
CA ALA A 211 3.42 3.57 -5.26
C ALA A 211 3.09 2.45 -6.27
N HIS A 212 3.86 1.39 -6.34
CA HIS A 212 3.86 0.41 -7.43
C HIS A 212 2.68 -0.57 -7.47
N LYS A 213 1.62 -0.33 -6.68
CA LYS A 213 0.40 -1.17 -6.67
C LYS A 213 -0.84 -0.35 -7.02
N TRP A 214 -1.68 -0.11 -6.02
CA TRP A 214 -2.96 0.59 -6.18
C TRP A 214 -2.82 2.10 -6.40
N LEU A 215 -1.66 2.67 -6.05
CA LEU A 215 -1.33 4.07 -6.37
C LEU A 215 -0.97 4.29 -7.84
N LEU A 216 -0.73 3.21 -8.64
CA LEU A 216 -0.39 3.27 -10.06
C LEU A 216 0.87 4.09 -10.37
N GLY A 217 1.78 4.18 -9.42
CA GLY A 217 3.03 4.93 -9.52
C GLY A 217 4.27 4.04 -9.64
N PRO A 218 5.47 4.64 -9.74
CA PRO A 218 6.73 3.92 -9.86
C PRO A 218 7.13 3.15 -8.59
N CYS A 219 7.89 2.06 -8.76
CA CYS A 219 8.52 1.36 -7.65
C CYS A 219 9.47 2.28 -6.88
N GLY A 220 9.50 2.17 -5.56
CA GLY A 220 10.43 2.91 -4.70
C GLY A 220 10.12 4.40 -4.56
N ALA A 221 8.88 4.80 -4.80
CA ALA A 221 8.36 6.15 -4.58
C ALA A 221 7.24 6.11 -3.54
N GLY A 222 7.58 5.74 -2.30
CA GLY A 222 6.62 5.49 -1.24
C GLY A 222 6.26 6.71 -0.41
N ILE A 223 5.11 6.61 0.22
CA ILE A 223 4.57 7.55 1.19
C ILE A 223 4.72 6.94 2.59
N MET A 224 5.24 7.72 3.52
CA MET A 224 5.25 7.45 4.95
C MET A 224 4.46 8.55 5.66
N PHE A 225 3.42 8.17 6.38
CA PHE A 225 2.68 9.07 7.26
C PHE A 225 3.18 8.89 8.70
N VAL A 226 3.43 10.00 9.37
CA VAL A 226 3.75 10.05 10.80
C VAL A 226 2.88 11.11 11.45
N ARG A 227 2.01 10.70 12.35
CA ARG A 227 1.13 11.61 13.11
C ARG A 227 1.94 12.73 13.75
N GLN A 228 1.50 13.97 13.58
CA GLN A 228 2.24 15.15 14.02
C GLN A 228 2.66 15.08 15.50
N ALA A 229 1.79 14.60 16.38
CA ALA A 229 2.07 14.47 17.81
C ALA A 229 3.21 13.50 18.13
N LEU A 230 3.51 12.55 17.23
CA LEU A 230 4.52 11.50 17.43
C LEU A 230 5.85 11.77 16.71
N GLN A 231 5.96 12.87 15.96
CA GLN A 231 7.17 13.18 15.20
C GLN A 231 8.42 13.44 16.08
N GLU A 232 8.24 13.86 17.32
CA GLU A 232 9.34 14.00 18.26
C GLU A 232 9.70 12.67 18.97
N GLU A 233 8.76 11.74 19.04
CA GLU A 233 8.97 10.43 19.66
C GLU A 233 9.60 9.42 18.69
N LEU A 234 9.24 9.50 17.40
CA LEU A 234 9.86 8.71 16.35
C LEU A 234 11.19 9.35 15.93
N HIS A 235 12.31 8.81 16.40
CA HIS A 235 13.63 9.31 16.05
C HIS A 235 14.00 8.89 14.63
N PRO A 236 14.44 9.84 13.75
CA PRO A 236 14.94 9.45 12.44
C PRO A 236 16.13 8.50 12.54
N PRO A 237 16.09 7.31 11.91
CA PRO A 237 17.19 6.34 12.00
C PRO A 237 18.36 6.65 11.06
N ILE A 238 18.19 7.63 10.18
CA ILE A 238 19.17 8.06 9.19
C ILE A 238 19.38 9.58 9.26
N TYR A 239 20.60 10.01 8.90
CA TYR A 239 21.02 11.41 9.02
C TYR A 239 21.64 11.88 7.72
N GLY A 240 21.33 13.10 7.30
CA GLY A 240 21.92 13.70 6.11
C GLY A 240 21.57 15.18 5.97
N TRP A 241 22.04 15.78 4.90
CA TRP A 241 21.91 17.22 4.68
C TRP A 241 20.45 17.70 4.52
N HIS A 242 19.54 16.81 4.11
CA HIS A 242 18.17 17.21 3.84
C HIS A 242 17.28 17.17 5.09
N ASN A 243 17.46 16.24 6.02
CA ASN A 243 16.65 16.13 7.22
C ASN A 243 17.24 16.85 8.45
N VAL A 244 18.53 17.20 8.41
CA VAL A 244 19.21 17.96 9.47
C VAL A 244 19.48 19.38 8.99
N ARG A 245 19.38 20.34 9.90
CA ARG A 245 19.72 21.74 9.59
C ARG A 245 21.22 21.87 9.31
N CYS A 246 21.58 22.17 8.07
CA CYS A 246 22.96 22.41 7.62
C CYS A 246 22.99 23.60 6.66
N PRO A 247 23.01 24.87 7.17
CA PRO A 247 23.09 26.05 6.33
C PRO A 247 24.29 25.98 5.39
N ASP A 248 24.08 26.38 4.15
CA ASP A 248 25.12 26.37 3.09
C ASP A 248 25.83 25.01 2.92
N PHE A 249 25.12 23.91 3.24
CA PHE A 249 25.64 22.54 3.24
C PHE A 249 26.84 22.31 4.17
N VAL A 250 27.02 23.15 5.18
CA VAL A 250 28.08 23.01 6.18
C VAL A 250 27.54 22.29 7.41
N ALA A 251 28.20 21.20 7.82
CA ALA A 251 27.84 20.45 9.02
C ALA A 251 27.91 21.34 10.27
N GLN A 252 26.94 21.17 11.17
CA GLN A 252 26.86 21.91 12.42
C GLN A 252 27.24 21.00 13.59
N GLU A 253 27.66 21.60 14.70
CA GLU A 253 28.04 20.86 15.92
C GLU A 253 26.83 20.16 16.58
N GLN A 254 25.63 20.69 16.36
CA GLN A 254 24.39 20.15 16.92
C GLN A 254 23.49 19.60 15.82
N ILE A 255 22.96 18.41 16.06
CA ILE A 255 21.95 17.81 15.19
C ILE A 255 20.59 18.40 15.52
N VAL A 256 20.05 19.21 14.60
CA VAL A 256 18.71 19.78 14.70
C VAL A 256 17.91 19.31 13.49
N PHE A 257 16.94 18.44 13.71
CA PHE A 257 16.09 17.95 12.63
C PHE A 257 15.14 19.03 12.09
N ARG A 258 14.77 18.91 10.84
CA ARG A 258 13.68 19.71 10.25
C ARG A 258 12.36 19.42 10.96
N LYS A 259 11.45 20.38 10.92
CA LYS A 259 10.07 20.20 11.40
C LYS A 259 9.26 19.33 10.42
N GLY A 260 8.21 18.71 10.94
CA GLY A 260 7.35 17.85 10.16
C GLY A 260 8.00 16.52 9.78
N ALA A 261 7.28 15.71 8.98
CA ALA A 261 7.77 14.42 8.55
C ALA A 261 8.97 14.49 7.58
N ALA A 262 9.32 15.69 7.06
CA ALA A 262 10.55 15.89 6.29
C ALA A 262 11.83 15.52 7.06
N ARG A 263 11.76 15.39 8.40
CA ARG A 263 12.85 14.88 9.25
C ARG A 263 13.25 13.42 8.96
N TYR A 264 12.42 12.68 8.23
CA TYR A 264 12.71 11.29 7.84
C TYR A 264 13.32 11.16 6.43
N GLU A 265 13.54 12.28 5.75
CA GLU A 265 14.08 12.35 4.39
C GLU A 265 15.54 12.84 4.42
N ALA A 266 16.50 11.93 4.55
CA ALA A 266 17.88 12.29 4.89
C ALA A 266 18.70 12.91 3.74
N GLY A 267 18.39 12.59 2.49
CA GLY A 267 19.22 12.98 1.34
C GLY A 267 18.43 13.31 0.10
N THR A 268 19.12 13.35 -1.02
CA THR A 268 18.55 13.61 -2.33
C THR A 268 17.44 12.60 -2.64
N HIS A 269 16.31 13.12 -3.09
CA HIS A 269 15.13 12.30 -3.37
C HIS A 269 15.23 11.57 -4.72
N ASN A 270 14.50 10.47 -4.84
CA ASN A 270 14.22 9.83 -6.12
C ASN A 270 13.26 10.71 -6.95
N LEU A 271 13.80 11.72 -7.65
CA LEU A 271 12.98 12.71 -8.37
C LEU A 271 12.19 12.08 -9.52
N LEU A 272 12.75 11.10 -10.23
CA LEU A 272 12.03 10.32 -11.25
C LEU A 272 10.79 9.63 -10.66
N GLY A 273 10.98 8.98 -9.52
CA GLY A 273 9.89 8.31 -8.81
C GLY A 273 8.83 9.30 -8.30
N LEU A 274 9.26 10.45 -7.74
CA LEU A 274 8.33 11.46 -7.21
C LEU A 274 7.50 12.13 -8.31
N VAL A 275 8.10 12.43 -9.46
CA VAL A 275 7.36 12.98 -10.61
C VAL A 275 6.28 12.01 -11.06
N GLY A 276 6.62 10.72 -11.16
CA GLY A 276 5.64 9.68 -11.48
C GLY A 276 4.57 9.50 -10.42
N LEU A 277 4.94 9.53 -9.13
CA LEU A 277 4.00 9.43 -8.00
C LEU A 277 3.00 10.61 -7.99
N VAL A 278 3.48 11.84 -8.23
CA VAL A 278 2.62 13.03 -8.31
C VAL A 278 1.58 12.87 -9.42
N ALA A 279 2.01 12.50 -10.62
CA ALA A 279 1.10 12.27 -11.76
C ALA A 279 0.08 11.14 -11.47
N ALA A 280 0.49 10.11 -10.77
CA ALA A 280 -0.39 9.01 -10.35
C ALA A 280 -1.43 9.46 -9.33
N MET A 281 -1.02 10.22 -8.29
CA MET A 281 -1.95 10.77 -7.30
C MET A 281 -2.95 11.75 -7.91
N GLU A 282 -2.53 12.60 -8.86
CA GLU A 282 -3.42 13.50 -9.61
C GLU A 282 -4.50 12.71 -10.36
N LEU A 283 -4.12 11.60 -11.02
CA LEU A 283 -5.08 10.71 -11.71
C LEU A 283 -6.12 10.15 -10.73
N LEU A 284 -5.68 9.61 -9.60
CA LEU A 284 -6.57 8.97 -8.63
C LEU A 284 -7.51 9.98 -7.97
N LEU A 285 -7.02 11.17 -7.64
CA LEU A 285 -7.83 12.25 -7.07
C LEU A 285 -8.83 12.80 -8.09
N GLU A 286 -8.45 12.93 -9.37
CA GLU A 286 -9.36 13.31 -10.45
C GLU A 286 -10.53 12.33 -10.60
N LEU A 287 -10.25 11.02 -10.53
CA LEU A 287 -11.26 9.96 -10.64
C LEU A 287 -12.13 9.82 -9.37
N GLY A 288 -11.56 10.18 -8.22
CA GLY A 288 -12.18 10.10 -6.89
C GLY A 288 -12.09 8.70 -6.27
N LEU A 289 -11.51 8.61 -5.08
CA LEU A 289 -11.28 7.32 -4.39
C LEU A 289 -12.59 6.58 -4.08
N ASP A 290 -13.68 7.30 -3.76
CA ASP A 290 -14.99 6.67 -3.53
C ASP A 290 -15.54 5.97 -4.78
N ASN A 291 -15.34 6.58 -5.95
CA ASN A 291 -15.74 5.98 -7.23
C ASN A 291 -14.90 4.74 -7.54
N ILE A 292 -13.60 4.82 -7.30
CA ILE A 292 -12.65 3.70 -7.45
C ILE A 292 -13.04 2.55 -6.53
N ALA A 293 -13.22 2.82 -5.25
CA ALA A 293 -13.61 1.82 -4.24
C ALA A 293 -14.93 1.13 -4.60
N ARG A 294 -15.95 1.92 -4.98
CA ARG A 294 -17.26 1.40 -5.40
C ARG A 294 -17.14 0.46 -6.60
N GLU A 295 -16.33 0.82 -7.58
CA GLU A 295 -16.13 -0.01 -8.78
C GLU A 295 -15.36 -1.30 -8.47
N LEU A 296 -14.36 -1.26 -7.60
CA LEU A 296 -13.65 -2.46 -7.15
C LEU A 296 -14.58 -3.42 -6.41
N LEU A 297 -15.40 -2.92 -5.50
CA LEU A 297 -16.38 -3.72 -4.75
C LEU A 297 -17.48 -4.25 -5.66
N ARG A 298 -17.96 -3.46 -6.64
CA ARG A 298 -18.92 -3.90 -7.65
C ARG A 298 -18.39 -5.09 -8.46
N LYS A 299 -17.13 -5.03 -8.91
CA LYS A 299 -16.50 -6.16 -9.62
C LYS A 299 -16.46 -7.41 -8.74
N ARG A 300 -16.02 -7.28 -7.50
CA ARG A 300 -15.97 -8.40 -6.55
C ARG A 300 -17.34 -9.01 -6.31
N SER A 301 -18.41 -8.22 -6.18
CA SER A 301 -19.74 -8.69 -5.81
C SER A 301 -20.34 -9.70 -6.78
N TRP A 302 -20.03 -9.62 -8.07
CA TRP A 302 -20.48 -10.60 -9.05
C TRP A 302 -19.42 -11.66 -9.39
N LEU A 303 -18.13 -11.31 -9.31
CA LEU A 303 -17.02 -12.22 -9.61
C LEU A 303 -16.96 -13.38 -8.60
N VAL A 304 -17.17 -13.12 -7.31
CA VAL A 304 -17.12 -14.14 -6.26
C VAL A 304 -18.19 -15.22 -6.47
N PRO A 305 -19.49 -14.93 -6.61
CA PRO A 305 -20.49 -15.95 -6.92
C PRO A 305 -20.22 -16.70 -8.23
N ALA A 306 -19.69 -16.01 -9.25
CA ALA A 306 -19.35 -16.64 -10.51
C ALA A 306 -18.20 -17.66 -10.37
N LEU A 307 -17.19 -17.37 -9.57
CA LEU A 307 -16.14 -18.32 -9.23
C LEU A 307 -16.68 -19.52 -8.44
N GLN A 308 -17.52 -19.26 -7.44
CA GLN A 308 -18.14 -20.31 -6.63
C GLN A 308 -19.02 -21.25 -7.45
N SER A 309 -19.78 -20.72 -8.43
CA SER A 309 -20.61 -21.54 -9.33
C SER A 309 -19.80 -22.49 -10.21
N LYS A 310 -18.51 -22.21 -10.41
CA LYS A 310 -17.54 -23.07 -11.12
C LYS A 310 -16.78 -24.04 -10.17
N GLY A 311 -17.15 -24.09 -8.88
CA GLY A 311 -16.55 -24.98 -7.90
C GLY A 311 -15.31 -24.44 -7.20
N TYR A 312 -14.90 -23.18 -7.46
CA TYR A 312 -13.77 -22.57 -6.76
C TYR A 312 -14.16 -22.14 -5.35
N GLN A 313 -13.25 -22.36 -4.42
CA GLN A 313 -13.34 -21.86 -3.04
C GLN A 313 -12.63 -20.50 -2.97
N VAL A 314 -13.42 -19.45 -2.74
CA VAL A 314 -12.92 -18.07 -2.66
C VAL A 314 -12.65 -17.73 -1.20
N LEU A 315 -11.47 -17.16 -0.92
CA LEU A 315 -11.13 -16.69 0.43
C LEU A 315 -12.06 -15.54 0.83
N HIS A 316 -12.65 -15.67 2.02
CA HIS A 316 -13.58 -14.68 2.60
C HIS A 316 -14.70 -14.28 1.63
N ALA A 317 -15.31 -15.27 0.97
CA ALA A 317 -16.42 -15.04 0.04
C ALA A 317 -17.60 -14.31 0.72
N ASP A 318 -17.85 -14.63 1.99
CA ASP A 318 -18.97 -14.10 2.78
C ASP A 318 -18.58 -12.87 3.62
N ALA A 319 -17.40 -12.27 3.38
CA ALA A 319 -17.01 -11.06 4.09
C ALA A 319 -17.93 -9.90 3.73
N PRO A 320 -18.35 -9.07 4.70
CA PRO A 320 -19.15 -7.90 4.43
C PRO A 320 -18.36 -6.87 3.57
N PRO A 321 -19.05 -6.01 2.80
CA PRO A 321 -18.41 -5.11 1.84
C PRO A 321 -17.29 -4.23 2.42
N GLU A 322 -17.42 -3.80 3.67
CA GLU A 322 -16.41 -3.01 4.39
C GLU A 322 -15.09 -3.77 4.62
N ASN A 323 -15.14 -5.10 4.67
CA ASN A 323 -13.97 -5.97 4.80
C ASN A 323 -13.49 -6.56 3.46
N CYS A 324 -14.14 -6.22 2.34
CA CYS A 324 -13.74 -6.63 1.00
C CYS A 324 -12.77 -5.63 0.36
N SER A 325 -11.95 -6.10 -0.58
CA SER A 325 -11.03 -5.28 -1.37
C SER A 325 -11.13 -5.60 -2.86
N GLY A 326 -10.27 -4.99 -3.69
CA GLY A 326 -10.10 -5.37 -5.10
C GLY A 326 -9.41 -6.72 -5.30
N ILE A 327 -8.90 -7.35 -4.23
CA ILE A 327 -8.25 -8.66 -4.29
C ILE A 327 -9.29 -9.77 -4.12
N THR A 328 -9.28 -10.74 -5.04
CA THR A 328 -10.09 -11.96 -4.96
C THR A 328 -9.17 -13.16 -5.18
N SER A 329 -8.93 -13.92 -4.12
CA SER A 329 -8.10 -15.13 -4.17
C SER A 329 -8.95 -16.39 -4.03
N PHE A 330 -8.66 -17.37 -4.86
CA PHE A 330 -9.40 -18.60 -4.88
C PHE A 330 -8.50 -19.81 -5.15
N HIS A 331 -8.98 -20.98 -4.79
CA HIS A 331 -8.36 -22.26 -5.10
C HIS A 331 -9.42 -23.29 -5.48
N HIS A 332 -8.98 -24.41 -6.02
CA HIS A 332 -9.85 -25.56 -6.27
C HIS A 332 -9.32 -26.79 -5.51
N PRO A 333 -10.18 -27.63 -4.92
CA PRO A 333 -9.71 -28.76 -4.11
C PRO A 333 -8.95 -29.84 -4.89
N THR A 334 -9.21 -29.98 -6.19
CA THR A 334 -8.65 -31.05 -7.03
C THR A 334 -7.87 -30.57 -8.26
N GLN A 335 -7.96 -29.28 -8.63
CA GLN A 335 -7.24 -28.75 -9.79
C GLN A 335 -5.85 -28.26 -9.41
N ASP A 336 -4.88 -28.42 -10.30
CA ASP A 336 -3.57 -27.79 -10.15
C ASP A 336 -3.65 -26.28 -10.44
N MET A 337 -3.61 -25.49 -9.39
CA MET A 337 -3.67 -24.04 -9.47
C MET A 337 -2.46 -23.42 -10.18
N ALA A 338 -1.30 -24.09 -10.20
CA ALA A 338 -0.14 -23.60 -10.93
C ALA A 338 -0.30 -23.82 -12.43
N ALA A 339 -0.81 -24.99 -12.86
CA ALA A 339 -1.12 -25.24 -14.26
C ALA A 339 -2.22 -24.30 -14.77
N LEU A 340 -3.24 -24.03 -13.94
CA LEU A 340 -4.31 -23.10 -14.29
C LEU A 340 -3.80 -21.65 -14.41
N HIS A 341 -2.92 -21.22 -13.49
CA HIS A 341 -2.24 -19.92 -13.57
C HIS A 341 -1.44 -19.79 -14.88
N GLN A 342 -0.70 -20.84 -15.27
CA GLN A 342 0.04 -20.84 -16.54
C GLN A 342 -0.90 -20.74 -17.73
N LYS A 343 -2.02 -21.47 -17.72
CA LYS A 343 -3.06 -21.40 -18.80
C LYS A 343 -3.61 -19.98 -18.96
N LEU A 344 -3.81 -19.25 -17.86
CA LEU A 344 -4.23 -17.85 -17.92
C LEU A 344 -3.13 -16.97 -18.54
N LEU A 345 -1.87 -17.14 -18.13
CA LEU A 345 -0.73 -16.41 -18.70
C LEU A 345 -0.59 -16.68 -20.21
N ASP A 346 -0.71 -17.91 -20.65
CA ASP A 346 -0.65 -18.30 -22.06
C ASP A 346 -1.80 -17.68 -22.88
N SER A 347 -2.89 -17.31 -22.20
CA SER A 347 -4.04 -16.59 -22.76
C SER A 347 -3.93 -15.06 -22.64
N ASN A 348 -2.75 -14.51 -22.39
CA ASN A 348 -2.49 -13.09 -22.16
C ASN A 348 -3.26 -12.48 -20.97
N ILE A 349 -3.55 -13.29 -19.94
CA ILE A 349 -4.19 -12.85 -18.70
C ILE A 349 -3.18 -12.94 -17.56
N VAL A 350 -2.73 -11.79 -17.06
CA VAL A 350 -1.74 -11.71 -15.98
C VAL A 350 -2.45 -11.74 -14.64
N THR A 351 -2.17 -12.78 -13.85
CA THR A 351 -2.67 -12.95 -12.48
C THR A 351 -1.50 -13.22 -11.52
N SER A 352 -1.77 -13.42 -10.25
CA SER A 352 -0.72 -13.83 -9.30
C SER A 352 -1.00 -15.22 -8.74
N LEU A 353 0.01 -16.09 -8.75
CA LEU A 353 -0.02 -17.33 -7.95
C LEU A 353 0.53 -17.00 -6.55
N ARG A 354 -0.22 -17.33 -5.50
CA ARG A 354 0.16 -17.08 -4.10
C ARG A 354 0.07 -18.37 -3.30
N LEU A 355 0.92 -18.46 -2.27
CA LEU A 355 0.94 -19.59 -1.36
C LEU A 355 0.67 -19.09 0.05
N ASP A 356 -0.02 -19.91 0.85
CA ASP A 356 -0.01 -19.77 2.31
C ASP A 356 1.17 -20.53 2.92
N ARG A 357 1.31 -20.47 4.23
CA ARG A 357 2.40 -21.15 4.97
C ARG A 357 2.36 -22.68 4.89
N LEU A 358 1.21 -23.25 4.57
CA LEU A 358 1.03 -24.69 4.40
C LEU A 358 1.31 -25.13 2.94
N GLY A 359 1.71 -24.19 2.07
CA GLY A 359 2.00 -24.45 0.67
C GLY A 359 0.74 -24.56 -0.21
N LYS A 360 -0.44 -24.22 0.30
CA LYS A 360 -1.67 -24.21 -0.49
C LYS A 360 -1.61 -23.06 -1.49
N LYS A 361 -1.88 -23.38 -2.75
CA LYS A 361 -1.79 -22.43 -3.86
C LYS A 361 -3.13 -21.77 -4.14
N TYR A 362 -3.08 -20.47 -4.38
CA TYR A 362 -4.22 -19.62 -4.75
C TYR A 362 -3.90 -18.83 -5.99
N ILE A 363 -4.85 -18.74 -6.93
CA ILE A 363 -4.83 -17.70 -7.96
C ILE A 363 -5.44 -16.45 -7.34
N ARG A 364 -4.70 -15.35 -7.37
CA ARG A 364 -5.14 -14.04 -6.91
C ARG A 364 -5.43 -13.15 -8.09
N LEU A 365 -6.67 -12.74 -8.25
CA LEU A 365 -7.11 -11.68 -9.13
C LEU A 365 -7.10 -10.37 -8.36
N SER A 366 -6.49 -9.35 -8.94
CA SER A 366 -6.43 -8.01 -8.39
C SER A 366 -6.72 -7.01 -9.51
N PRO A 367 -7.96 -6.97 -10.05
CA PRO A 367 -8.37 -5.97 -11.03
C PRO A 367 -8.31 -4.57 -10.42
N HIS A 368 -7.93 -3.58 -11.23
CA HIS A 368 -8.09 -2.17 -10.87
C HIS A 368 -9.40 -1.62 -11.44
N PHE A 369 -9.70 -0.35 -11.14
CA PHE A 369 -10.94 0.29 -11.61
C PHE A 369 -11.08 0.25 -13.14
N TYR A 370 -9.99 0.34 -13.89
CA TYR A 370 -9.99 0.42 -15.35
C TYR A 370 -10.19 -0.94 -16.06
N ASN A 371 -10.11 -2.06 -15.35
CA ASN A 371 -10.46 -3.37 -15.92
C ASN A 371 -11.96 -3.44 -16.19
N THR A 372 -12.35 -4.06 -17.30
CA THR A 372 -13.76 -4.20 -17.69
C THR A 372 -14.38 -5.51 -17.21
N ASP A 373 -15.72 -5.56 -17.16
CA ASP A 373 -16.43 -6.81 -16.87
C ASP A 373 -16.19 -7.86 -17.95
N ALA A 374 -16.02 -7.45 -19.22
CA ALA A 374 -15.68 -8.34 -20.31
C ALA A 374 -14.32 -9.01 -20.11
N GLU A 375 -13.32 -8.30 -19.59
CA GLU A 375 -12.02 -8.87 -19.23
C GLU A 375 -12.14 -9.91 -18.12
N LEU A 376 -12.92 -9.64 -17.08
CA LEU A 376 -13.17 -10.60 -16.00
C LEU A 376 -14.01 -11.79 -16.48
N GLN A 377 -14.99 -11.57 -17.36
CA GLN A 377 -15.75 -12.65 -17.99
C GLN A 377 -14.84 -13.58 -18.81
N ARG A 378 -13.86 -13.02 -19.52
CA ARG A 378 -12.85 -13.81 -20.26
C ARG A 378 -12.03 -14.71 -19.32
N VAL A 379 -11.70 -14.27 -18.11
CA VAL A 379 -11.08 -15.13 -17.10
C VAL A 379 -11.98 -16.32 -16.77
N LEU A 380 -13.26 -16.05 -16.49
CA LEU A 380 -14.24 -17.10 -16.16
C LEU A 380 -14.43 -18.14 -17.28
N GLU A 381 -14.30 -17.74 -18.54
CA GLU A 381 -14.37 -18.68 -19.67
C GLU A 381 -13.19 -19.66 -19.73
N ILE A 382 -12.03 -19.27 -19.21
CA ILE A 382 -10.82 -20.09 -19.19
C ILE A 382 -10.79 -21.03 -17.98
N LEU A 383 -11.35 -20.54 -16.85
CA LEU A 383 -11.53 -21.33 -15.64
C LEU A 383 -12.60 -22.40 -15.81
#